data_6e34d65c0beb9a4e8ba772eff791537a
#
_entry.id   6e34d65c0beb9a4e8ba772eff791537a
#
_cell.length_a   1.000
_cell.length_b   1.000
_cell.length_c   1.000
_cell.angle_alpha   90.00
_cell.angle_beta   90.00
_cell.angle_gamma   90.00
#
_symmetry.space_group_name_H-M   'P 1'
#
loop_
_entity.id
_entity.type
_entity.pdbx_description
1 polymer ?
#
loop_
_entity_poly.entity_id
_entity_poly.type
_entity_poly.pdbx_seq_one_letter_code
_entity_poly.pdbx_strand_id
1 'polypeptide(L)'
;MDDELEPLDRYLDDRKAKRRKRVRKFLTRPAMTTVLRSTVLGEENVRGLEGAFILVPNHSSHLDAPMVFSLLPEWLTERLATGAAADYFYRKRGISSLTSLFFNSYPIERKGERGRAAGMTGRLLRAGVPILVFPEGTRSRTGEIGQFKSGAAALSISVGVPIVPIAMSGGHEAMPVGASFPKLRSEVFLFIGPPMHAREGEGAEAFMERVVHAIKLMLEQRTPHPLNADGSSPFGEEDDAEARSA
;
A
#
# COMPACT_ATOMS: atom_id res chain seq x y z
N MET A 1 -30.57 -9.96 -13.01
CA MET A 1 -30.16 -10.29 -11.63
C MET A 1 -29.17 -9.21 -11.26
N ASP A 2 -29.70 -8.15 -10.68
CA ASP A 2 -28.94 -6.94 -10.33
C ASP A 2 -27.95 -7.31 -9.23
N ASP A 3 -26.68 -7.36 -9.62
CA ASP A 3 -25.57 -7.61 -8.75
C ASP A 3 -25.37 -6.30 -7.96
N GLU A 4 -25.91 -6.24 -6.75
CA GLU A 4 -25.78 -5.10 -5.84
C GLU A 4 -24.29 -4.80 -5.62
N LEU A 5 -23.79 -3.80 -6.36
CA LEU A 5 -22.46 -3.23 -6.13
C LEU A 5 -22.40 -2.76 -4.68
N GLU A 6 -21.46 -3.28 -3.89
CA GLU A 6 -21.30 -2.85 -2.49
C GLU A 6 -21.34 -1.33 -2.38
N PRO A 7 -22.16 -0.80 -1.47
CA PRO A 7 -22.33 0.66 -1.35
C PRO A 7 -21.00 1.30 -0.90
N LEU A 8 -20.59 2.37 -1.60
CA LEU A 8 -19.37 3.13 -1.29
C LEU A 8 -19.40 3.76 0.11
N ASP A 9 -20.60 4.04 0.62
CA ASP A 9 -20.85 4.66 1.93
C ASP A 9 -20.10 3.97 3.08
N ARG A 10 -19.94 2.64 2.97
CA ARG A 10 -19.19 1.85 3.95
C ARG A 10 -17.74 2.29 4.09
N TYR A 11 -17.10 2.72 2.98
CA TYR A 11 -15.69 3.09 2.92
C TYR A 11 -15.46 4.58 3.26
N LEU A 12 -16.51 5.39 3.08
CA LEU A 12 -16.53 6.82 3.35
C LEU A 12 -17.01 7.17 4.78
N ASP A 13 -17.56 6.19 5.51
CA ASP A 13 -18.12 6.39 6.86
C ASP A 13 -17.03 6.78 7.88
N ASP A 14 -17.08 8.03 8.32
CA ASP A 14 -16.14 8.59 9.30
C ASP A 14 -16.20 7.88 10.67
N ARG A 15 -17.34 7.34 11.08
CA ARG A 15 -17.45 6.60 12.34
C ARG A 15 -16.65 5.31 12.27
N LYS A 16 -16.74 4.61 11.13
CA LYS A 16 -15.94 3.40 10.87
C LYS A 16 -14.46 3.73 10.75
N ALA A 17 -14.09 4.81 10.07
CA ALA A 17 -12.70 5.29 9.98
C ALA A 17 -12.14 5.56 11.38
N LYS A 18 -12.83 6.34 12.21
CA LYS A 18 -12.46 6.62 13.61
C LYS A 18 -12.35 5.34 14.47
N ARG A 19 -13.22 4.35 14.24
CA ARG A 19 -13.13 3.06 14.94
C ARG A 19 -11.89 2.28 14.52
N ARG A 20 -11.59 2.19 13.21
CA ARG A 20 -10.36 1.58 12.69
C ARG A 20 -9.11 2.25 13.25
N LYS A 21 -9.09 3.58 13.26
CA LYS A 21 -8.03 4.39 13.84
C LYS A 21 -7.76 4.02 15.31
N ARG A 22 -8.82 3.90 16.14
CA ARG A 22 -8.67 3.49 17.55
C ARG A 22 -8.10 2.08 17.68
N VAL A 23 -8.61 1.10 16.91
CA VAL A 23 -8.10 -0.27 16.92
C VAL A 23 -6.63 -0.31 16.51
N ARG A 24 -6.24 0.44 15.49
CA ARG A 24 -4.84 0.52 15.05
C ARG A 24 -3.96 1.15 16.12
N LYS A 25 -4.36 2.28 16.69
CA LYS A 25 -3.59 3.01 17.69
C LYS A 25 -3.40 2.24 19.00
N PHE A 26 -4.45 1.59 19.51
CA PHE A 26 -4.44 1.01 20.85
C PHE A 26 -4.20 -0.52 20.86
N LEU A 27 -4.35 -1.20 19.75
CA LEU A 27 -4.18 -2.66 19.70
C LEU A 27 -3.07 -3.08 18.73
N THR A 28 -3.20 -2.73 17.44
CA THR A 28 -2.31 -3.34 16.44
C THR A 28 -0.96 -2.66 16.34
N ARG A 29 -0.86 -1.35 16.48
CA ARG A 29 0.41 -0.64 16.50
C ARG A 29 1.27 -1.06 17.70
N PRO A 30 0.78 -1.06 18.95
CA PRO A 30 1.53 -1.59 20.08
C PRO A 30 1.95 -3.05 19.90
N ALA A 31 1.06 -3.91 19.39
CA ALA A 31 1.39 -5.30 19.12
C ALA A 31 2.52 -5.41 18.08
N MET A 32 2.43 -4.65 16.96
CA MET A 32 3.46 -4.65 15.93
C MET A 32 4.81 -4.13 16.45
N THR A 33 4.83 -3.03 17.21
CA THR A 33 6.06 -2.47 17.77
C THR A 33 6.67 -3.32 18.88
N THR A 34 5.88 -4.19 19.53
CA THR A 34 6.38 -5.18 20.48
C THR A 34 7.03 -6.36 19.74
N VAL A 35 6.40 -6.81 18.65
CA VAL A 35 6.87 -7.95 17.85
C VAL A 35 8.04 -7.57 16.95
N LEU A 36 8.03 -6.36 16.38
CA LEU A 36 8.99 -5.87 15.41
C LEU A 36 9.72 -4.63 15.91
N ARG A 37 10.99 -4.49 15.55
CA ARG A 37 11.73 -3.23 15.63
C ARG A 37 11.56 -2.52 14.30
N SER A 38 10.63 -1.58 14.24
CA SER A 38 10.25 -0.92 13.00
C SER A 38 10.87 0.47 12.87
N THR A 39 11.41 0.76 11.69
CA THR A 39 11.84 2.10 11.27
C THR A 39 11.00 2.51 10.08
N VAL A 40 10.41 3.71 10.14
CA VAL A 40 9.65 4.32 9.02
C VAL A 40 10.39 5.56 8.59
N LEU A 41 10.64 5.69 7.30
CA LEU A 41 11.40 6.79 6.68
C LEU A 41 10.59 7.39 5.53
N GLY A 42 10.88 8.63 5.15
CA GLY A 42 10.24 9.29 4.01
C GLY A 42 8.84 9.81 4.29
N GLU A 43 8.44 10.02 5.56
CA GLU A 43 7.15 10.64 5.88
C GLU A 43 7.02 12.07 5.30
N GLU A 44 8.13 12.76 5.14
CA GLU A 44 8.23 14.08 4.52
C GLU A 44 7.81 14.08 3.06
N ASN A 45 8.03 13.00 2.33
CA ASN A 45 7.70 12.87 0.90
C ASN A 45 6.18 12.94 0.61
N VAL A 46 5.37 12.69 1.62
CA VAL A 46 3.91 12.61 1.49
C VAL A 46 3.20 13.67 2.34
N ARG A 47 3.95 14.62 2.93
CA ARG A 47 3.34 15.74 3.66
C ARG A 47 2.52 16.60 2.71
N GLY A 48 1.25 16.82 3.08
CA GLY A 48 0.32 17.58 2.26
C GLY A 48 -0.32 16.78 1.13
N LEU A 49 -0.04 15.47 1.02
CA LEU A 49 -0.75 14.62 0.07
C LEU A 49 -2.22 14.50 0.48
N GLU A 50 -3.10 15.05 -0.34
CA GLU A 50 -4.54 15.04 -0.13
C GLU A 50 -5.27 14.19 -1.18
N GLY A 51 -6.51 13.79 -0.87
CA GLY A 51 -7.34 13.02 -1.79
C GLY A 51 -6.96 11.54 -1.88
N ALA A 52 -7.25 10.95 -3.05
CA ALA A 52 -6.96 9.56 -3.31
C ALA A 52 -5.56 9.35 -3.88
N PHE A 53 -4.94 8.26 -3.49
CA PHE A 53 -3.65 7.80 -4.03
C PHE A 53 -3.60 6.26 -3.99
N ILE A 54 -2.63 5.68 -4.65
CA ILE A 54 -2.40 4.24 -4.63
C ILE A 54 -1.08 3.96 -3.92
N LEU A 55 -1.10 3.31 -2.75
CA LEU A 55 0.10 2.79 -2.12
C LEU A 55 0.53 1.49 -2.83
N VAL A 56 1.76 1.46 -3.27
CA VAL A 56 2.34 0.33 -4.02
C VAL A 56 3.60 -0.18 -3.31
N PRO A 57 3.48 -1.14 -2.38
CA PRO A 57 4.62 -1.81 -1.77
C PRO A 57 5.05 -3.06 -2.53
N ASN A 58 6.31 -3.51 -2.27
CA ASN A 58 6.72 -4.88 -2.53
C ASN A 58 6.06 -5.86 -1.54
N HIS A 59 6.03 -7.17 -1.86
CA HIS A 59 5.27 -8.16 -1.08
C HIS A 59 6.08 -9.43 -0.80
N SER A 60 6.55 -9.59 0.42
CA SER A 60 7.41 -10.70 0.83
C SER A 60 6.94 -11.46 2.07
N SER A 61 5.95 -10.92 2.80
CA SER A 61 5.54 -11.48 4.09
C SER A 61 4.03 -11.39 4.33
N HIS A 62 3.52 -12.21 5.22
CA HIS A 62 2.19 -12.05 5.79
C HIS A 62 2.05 -10.77 6.64
N LEU A 63 3.17 -10.22 7.09
CA LEU A 63 3.22 -9.01 7.91
C LEU A 63 3.10 -7.71 7.07
N ASP A 64 3.26 -7.76 5.75
CA ASP A 64 3.36 -6.55 4.92
C ASP A 64 2.12 -5.65 5.04
N ALA A 65 0.93 -6.18 4.83
CA ALA A 65 -0.28 -5.39 5.02
C ALA A 65 -0.48 -4.93 6.48
N PRO A 66 -0.35 -5.79 7.52
CA PRO A 66 -0.31 -5.36 8.92
C PRO A 66 0.70 -4.24 9.20
N MET A 67 1.91 -4.30 8.65
CA MET A 67 2.93 -3.25 8.81
C MET A 67 2.47 -1.93 8.19
N VAL A 68 1.99 -1.93 6.94
CA VAL A 68 1.45 -0.74 6.28
C VAL A 68 0.37 -0.09 7.14
N PHE A 69 -0.62 -0.84 7.57
CA PHE A 69 -1.76 -0.30 8.32
C PHE A 69 -1.44 0.11 9.76
N SER A 70 -0.38 -0.43 10.38
CA SER A 70 -0.05 -0.19 11.79
C SER A 70 1.12 0.77 11.98
N LEU A 71 2.08 0.79 11.07
CA LEU A 71 3.35 1.49 11.24
C LEU A 71 3.41 2.80 10.46
N LEU A 72 2.79 2.88 9.26
CA LEU A 72 2.74 4.13 8.50
C LEU A 72 1.95 5.21 9.25
N PRO A 73 2.14 6.50 8.92
CA PRO A 73 1.42 7.62 9.52
C PRO A 73 -0.09 7.40 9.51
N GLU A 74 -0.74 7.74 10.61
CA GLU A 74 -2.16 7.48 10.81
C GLU A 74 -3.03 8.19 9.77
N TRP A 75 -2.69 9.43 9.43
CA TRP A 75 -3.41 10.22 8.42
C TRP A 75 -3.32 9.60 7.01
N LEU A 76 -2.21 8.94 6.68
CA LEU A 76 -2.02 8.25 5.40
C LEU A 76 -2.89 6.97 5.32
N THR A 77 -3.13 6.32 6.45
CA THR A 77 -3.81 5.01 6.50
C THR A 77 -5.25 5.06 6.99
N GLU A 78 -5.75 6.19 7.48
CA GLU A 78 -7.07 6.31 8.13
C GLU A 78 -8.21 5.81 7.23
N ARG A 79 -8.22 6.23 5.97
CA ARG A 79 -9.22 5.82 4.97
C ARG A 79 -8.71 4.77 3.98
N LEU A 80 -7.43 4.37 4.11
CA LEU A 80 -6.82 3.40 3.22
C LEU A 80 -7.64 2.12 3.16
N ALA A 81 -7.96 1.66 1.94
CA ALA A 81 -8.65 0.41 1.69
C ALA A 81 -7.76 -0.55 0.91
N THR A 82 -8.00 -1.85 1.01
CA THR A 82 -7.26 -2.85 0.25
C THR A 82 -8.18 -3.92 -0.31
N GLY A 83 -7.90 -4.37 -1.52
CA GLY A 83 -8.57 -5.51 -2.08
C GLY A 83 -8.14 -6.81 -1.40
N ALA A 84 -9.09 -7.63 -1.02
CA ALA A 84 -8.83 -8.96 -0.53
C ALA A 84 -9.57 -10.01 -1.36
N ALA A 85 -8.90 -11.15 -1.56
CA ALA A 85 -9.48 -12.22 -2.36
C ALA A 85 -10.81 -12.70 -1.76
N ALA A 86 -11.83 -12.78 -2.59
CA ALA A 86 -13.19 -13.12 -2.18
C ALA A 86 -13.26 -14.47 -1.46
N ASP A 87 -12.49 -15.46 -1.91
CA ASP A 87 -12.37 -16.79 -1.27
C ASP A 87 -11.86 -16.72 0.17
N TYR A 88 -11.04 -15.73 0.52
CA TYR A 88 -10.60 -15.48 1.89
C TYR A 88 -11.73 -14.93 2.77
N PHE A 89 -12.62 -14.08 2.22
CA PHE A 89 -13.76 -13.52 2.93
C PHE A 89 -14.85 -14.55 3.24
N TYR A 90 -15.08 -15.48 2.33
CA TYR A 90 -16.18 -16.43 2.47
C TYR A 90 -15.86 -17.63 3.37
N ARG A 91 -14.58 -17.97 3.56
CA ARG A 91 -14.18 -19.17 4.32
C ARG A 91 -14.37 -19.10 5.84
N LYS A 92 -14.35 -17.91 6.45
CA LYS A 92 -14.50 -17.75 7.91
C LYS A 92 -15.20 -16.42 8.25
N ARG A 93 -16.52 -16.45 8.37
CA ARG A 93 -17.34 -15.24 8.66
C ARG A 93 -16.87 -14.39 9.85
N GLY A 94 -16.36 -15.00 10.94
CA GLY A 94 -15.84 -14.25 12.10
C GLY A 94 -14.51 -13.54 11.84
N ILE A 95 -13.58 -14.19 11.14
CA ILE A 95 -12.26 -13.62 10.79
C ILE A 95 -12.43 -12.55 9.71
N SER A 96 -13.37 -12.74 8.77
CA SER A 96 -13.63 -11.75 7.72
C SER A 96 -14.11 -10.40 8.27
N SER A 97 -14.95 -10.44 9.32
CA SER A 97 -15.44 -9.21 9.96
C SER A 97 -14.31 -8.43 10.65
N LEU A 98 -13.41 -9.11 11.36
CA LEU A 98 -12.26 -8.49 12.03
C LEU A 98 -11.24 -7.97 11.00
N THR A 99 -10.95 -8.74 9.96
CA THR A 99 -10.06 -8.37 8.87
C THR A 99 -10.61 -7.16 8.10
N SER A 100 -11.91 -7.18 7.80
CA SER A 100 -12.58 -6.06 7.14
C SER A 100 -12.58 -4.79 8.00
N LEU A 101 -12.75 -4.93 9.33
CA LEU A 101 -12.67 -3.81 10.25
C LEU A 101 -11.26 -3.21 10.29
N PHE A 102 -10.22 -4.04 10.27
CA PHE A 102 -8.84 -3.56 10.37
C PHE A 102 -8.32 -2.98 9.05
N PHE A 103 -8.48 -3.74 7.94
CA PHE A 103 -7.90 -3.39 6.64
C PHE A 103 -8.80 -2.54 5.75
N ASN A 104 -10.04 -2.22 6.15
CA ASN A 104 -11.02 -1.58 5.26
C ASN A 104 -11.13 -2.29 3.91
N SER A 105 -11.18 -3.64 3.96
CA SER A 105 -11.03 -4.45 2.76
C SER A 105 -12.32 -4.56 1.95
N TYR A 106 -12.16 -4.68 0.63
CA TYR A 106 -13.22 -4.96 -0.31
C TYR A 106 -12.91 -6.25 -1.10
N PRO A 107 -13.94 -7.00 -1.53
CA PRO A 107 -13.75 -8.27 -2.23
C PRO A 107 -13.17 -8.05 -3.64
N ILE A 108 -12.14 -8.84 -3.98
CA ILE A 108 -11.61 -8.95 -5.35
C ILE A 108 -11.73 -10.40 -5.80
N GLU A 109 -12.34 -10.64 -6.93
CA GLU A 109 -12.36 -11.96 -7.56
C GLU A 109 -11.06 -12.22 -8.34
N ARG A 110 -10.38 -13.34 -8.03
CA ARG A 110 -9.10 -13.69 -8.67
C ARG A 110 -9.24 -14.24 -10.08
N LYS A 111 -10.42 -14.80 -10.43
CA LYS A 111 -10.68 -15.44 -11.72
C LYS A 111 -11.90 -14.82 -12.40
N GLY A 112 -11.72 -14.36 -13.61
CA GLY A 112 -12.80 -14.07 -14.56
C GLY A 112 -13.29 -12.62 -14.65
N GLU A 113 -13.12 -11.78 -13.63
CA GLU A 113 -13.71 -10.44 -13.62
C GLU A 113 -12.69 -9.32 -13.40
N ARG A 114 -11.65 -9.29 -14.24
CA ARG A 114 -10.68 -8.16 -14.26
C ARG A 114 -11.39 -6.79 -14.37
N GLY A 115 -12.55 -6.74 -15.02
CA GLY A 115 -13.36 -5.53 -15.15
C GLY A 115 -14.07 -5.09 -13.85
N ARG A 116 -14.60 -6.00 -13.04
CA ARG A 116 -15.37 -5.64 -11.82
C ARG A 116 -14.46 -5.17 -10.68
N ALA A 117 -13.35 -5.87 -10.43
CA ALA A 117 -12.39 -5.46 -9.40
C ALA A 117 -11.76 -4.10 -9.74
N ALA A 118 -11.38 -3.87 -11.01
CA ALA A 118 -10.93 -2.58 -11.49
C ALA A 118 -12.04 -1.53 -11.37
N GLY A 119 -13.29 -1.90 -11.64
CA GLY A 119 -14.46 -1.03 -11.50
C GLY A 119 -14.66 -0.56 -10.06
N MET A 120 -14.62 -1.47 -9.06
CA MET A 120 -14.77 -1.08 -7.63
C MET A 120 -13.59 -0.26 -7.14
N THR A 121 -12.35 -0.66 -7.46
CA THR A 121 -11.15 0.08 -7.09
C THR A 121 -11.17 1.49 -7.70
N GLY A 122 -11.51 1.62 -8.98
CA GLY A 122 -11.64 2.92 -9.64
C GLY A 122 -12.75 3.79 -9.05
N ARG A 123 -13.87 3.20 -8.63
CA ARG A 123 -14.95 3.93 -7.94
C ARG A 123 -14.49 4.46 -6.58
N LEU A 124 -13.76 3.67 -5.80
CA LEU A 124 -13.20 4.07 -4.52
C LEU A 124 -12.21 5.22 -4.67
N LEU A 125 -11.28 5.12 -5.63
CA LEU A 125 -10.32 6.18 -5.92
C LEU A 125 -11.02 7.48 -6.33
N ARG A 126 -12.03 7.43 -7.24
CA ARG A 126 -12.82 8.63 -7.63
C ARG A 126 -13.63 9.21 -6.47
N ALA A 127 -13.96 8.40 -5.47
CA ALA A 127 -14.62 8.84 -4.25
C ALA A 127 -13.64 9.37 -3.18
N GLY A 128 -12.35 9.51 -3.50
CA GLY A 128 -11.35 10.03 -2.58
C GLY A 128 -10.79 9.00 -1.58
N VAL A 129 -11.03 7.69 -1.80
CA VAL A 129 -10.54 6.63 -0.92
C VAL A 129 -9.18 6.13 -1.41
N PRO A 130 -8.10 6.29 -0.64
CA PRO A 130 -6.79 5.73 -0.97
C PRO A 130 -6.81 4.19 -0.97
N ILE A 131 -6.01 3.58 -1.85
CA ILE A 131 -5.99 2.13 -2.03
C ILE A 131 -4.58 1.57 -1.84
N LEU A 132 -4.46 0.46 -1.11
CA LEU A 132 -3.26 -0.36 -1.04
C LEU A 132 -3.35 -1.48 -2.07
N VAL A 133 -2.35 -1.57 -2.93
CA VAL A 133 -2.22 -2.62 -3.95
C VAL A 133 -0.85 -3.26 -3.86
N PHE A 134 -0.80 -4.59 -3.79
CA PHE A 134 0.42 -5.36 -3.98
C PHE A 134 0.48 -5.86 -5.43
N PRO A 135 1.21 -5.18 -6.32
CA PRO A 135 1.14 -5.47 -7.76
C PRO A 135 1.79 -6.80 -8.16
N GLU A 136 2.61 -7.39 -7.30
CA GLU A 136 3.13 -8.75 -7.47
C GLU A 136 2.01 -9.80 -7.51
N GLY A 137 0.88 -9.53 -6.85
CA GLY A 137 -0.29 -10.41 -6.78
C GLY A 137 -0.09 -11.66 -5.92
N THR A 138 1.14 -11.98 -5.55
CA THR A 138 1.50 -13.05 -4.62
C THR A 138 2.74 -12.64 -3.83
N ARG A 139 2.96 -13.24 -2.67
CA ARG A 139 4.15 -12.99 -1.86
C ARG A 139 5.37 -13.67 -2.46
N SER A 140 6.49 -12.96 -2.45
CA SER A 140 7.80 -13.54 -2.77
C SER A 140 8.15 -14.66 -1.78
N ARG A 141 8.70 -15.75 -2.30
CA ARG A 141 9.20 -16.86 -1.47
C ARG A 141 10.67 -16.72 -1.13
N THR A 142 11.39 -15.90 -1.88
CA THR A 142 12.83 -15.65 -1.70
C THR A 142 13.13 -14.39 -0.92
N GLY A 143 12.12 -13.51 -0.73
CA GLY A 143 12.30 -12.16 -0.19
C GLY A 143 12.65 -11.12 -1.26
N GLU A 144 12.99 -11.53 -2.48
CA GLU A 144 13.29 -10.64 -3.59
C GLU A 144 12.00 -10.04 -4.19
N ILE A 145 12.12 -8.89 -4.84
CA ILE A 145 11.01 -8.25 -5.55
C ILE A 145 10.65 -9.10 -6.78
N GLY A 146 9.39 -9.51 -6.84
CA GLY A 146 8.83 -10.19 -8.00
C GLY A 146 8.44 -9.22 -9.13
N GLN A 147 7.85 -9.77 -10.18
CA GLN A 147 7.33 -8.97 -11.29
C GLN A 147 6.07 -8.21 -10.88
N PHE A 148 6.07 -6.89 -11.04
CA PHE A 148 4.90 -6.04 -10.81
C PHE A 148 4.01 -6.02 -12.06
N LYS A 149 2.70 -6.16 -11.83
CA LYS A 149 1.69 -6.02 -12.87
C LYS A 149 1.32 -4.55 -13.04
N SER A 150 1.13 -4.11 -14.27
CA SER A 150 0.82 -2.71 -14.61
C SER A 150 -0.59 -2.22 -14.20
N GLY A 151 -1.41 -3.08 -13.57
CA GLY A 151 -2.80 -2.75 -13.24
C GLY A 151 -2.97 -1.54 -12.30
N ALA A 152 -2.07 -1.35 -11.33
CA ALA A 152 -2.10 -0.18 -10.45
C ALA A 152 -1.74 1.10 -11.21
N ALA A 153 -0.75 1.04 -12.12
CA ALA A 153 -0.40 2.17 -12.98
C ALA A 153 -1.53 2.52 -13.96
N ALA A 154 -2.19 1.52 -14.56
CA ALA A 154 -3.35 1.75 -15.42
C ALA A 154 -4.50 2.43 -14.66
N LEU A 155 -4.75 2.04 -13.40
CA LEU A 155 -5.74 2.69 -12.55
C LEU A 155 -5.35 4.13 -12.20
N SER A 156 -4.08 4.37 -11.83
CA SER A 156 -3.54 5.71 -11.56
C SER A 156 -3.75 6.63 -12.76
N ILE A 157 -3.36 6.21 -13.95
CA ILE A 157 -3.56 6.96 -15.20
C ILE A 157 -5.06 7.23 -15.46
N SER A 158 -5.91 6.21 -15.34
CA SER A 158 -7.33 6.33 -15.68
C SER A 158 -8.12 7.20 -14.72
N VAL A 159 -7.67 7.34 -13.49
CA VAL A 159 -8.35 8.14 -12.44
C VAL A 159 -7.64 9.48 -12.23
N GLY A 160 -6.39 9.63 -12.64
CA GLY A 160 -5.58 10.85 -12.43
C GLY A 160 -5.03 10.99 -11.01
N VAL A 161 -4.78 9.87 -10.31
CA VAL A 161 -4.28 9.87 -8.93
C VAL A 161 -2.81 9.41 -8.87
N PRO A 162 -1.99 9.89 -7.93
CA PRO A 162 -0.60 9.44 -7.82
C PRO A 162 -0.47 8.02 -7.29
N ILE A 163 0.66 7.39 -7.63
CA ILE A 163 1.19 6.22 -6.94
C ILE A 163 2.21 6.67 -5.92
N VAL A 164 2.11 6.17 -4.69
CA VAL A 164 3.12 6.32 -3.65
C VAL A 164 3.85 4.98 -3.51
N PRO A 165 5.10 4.88 -3.96
CA PRO A 165 5.89 3.67 -3.81
C PRO A 165 6.30 3.47 -2.35
N ILE A 166 6.21 2.24 -1.86
CA ILE A 166 6.64 1.86 -0.50
C ILE A 166 7.65 0.74 -0.62
N ALA A 167 8.86 0.95 -0.14
CA ALA A 167 9.84 -0.11 -0.02
C ALA A 167 9.78 -0.74 1.37
N MET A 168 9.67 -2.06 1.45
CA MET A 168 9.62 -2.81 2.70
C MET A 168 10.72 -3.85 2.76
N SER A 169 11.48 -3.87 3.85
CA SER A 169 12.58 -4.80 4.10
C SER A 169 12.44 -5.43 5.48
N GLY A 170 13.01 -6.63 5.67
CA GLY A 170 12.98 -7.39 6.93
C GLY A 170 11.69 -8.20 7.15
N GLY A 171 10.65 -7.99 6.33
CA GLY A 171 9.38 -8.70 6.47
C GLY A 171 9.50 -10.21 6.21
N HIS A 172 10.28 -10.59 5.19
CA HIS A 172 10.55 -11.99 4.86
C HIS A 172 11.31 -12.68 5.99
N GLU A 173 12.34 -12.06 6.53
CA GLU A 173 13.15 -12.57 7.64
C GLU A 173 12.34 -12.69 8.93
N ALA A 174 11.44 -11.73 9.17
CA ALA A 174 10.55 -11.73 10.32
C ALA A 174 9.50 -12.83 10.25
N MET A 175 8.89 -13.05 9.07
CA MET A 175 7.85 -14.05 8.88
C MET A 175 7.82 -14.53 7.42
N PRO A 176 8.68 -15.49 7.04
CA PRO A 176 8.70 -16.04 5.69
C PRO A 176 7.38 -16.73 5.33
N VAL A 177 7.15 -16.94 4.05
CA VAL A 177 5.95 -17.66 3.56
C VAL A 177 5.92 -19.07 4.12
N GLY A 178 4.83 -19.41 4.82
CA GLY A 178 4.66 -20.71 5.49
C GLY A 178 4.95 -20.68 6.99
N ALA A 179 5.54 -19.62 7.54
CA ALA A 179 5.68 -19.46 8.98
C ALA A 179 4.30 -19.18 9.63
N SER A 180 4.09 -19.75 10.81
CA SER A 180 2.86 -19.55 11.59
C SER A 180 2.94 -18.33 12.52
N PHE A 181 4.14 -17.95 12.93
CA PHE A 181 4.40 -16.84 13.85
C PHE A 181 5.62 -16.04 13.42
N PRO A 182 5.64 -14.72 13.65
CA PRO A 182 6.81 -13.90 13.38
C PRO A 182 7.93 -14.18 14.39
N LYS A 183 9.18 -14.01 13.95
CA LYS A 183 10.33 -13.94 14.84
C LYS A 183 10.27 -12.64 15.62
N LEU A 184 10.30 -12.73 16.95
CA LEU A 184 10.22 -11.57 17.82
C LEU A 184 11.43 -10.65 17.64
N ARG A 185 11.15 -9.33 17.70
CA ARG A 185 12.15 -8.25 17.62
C ARG A 185 12.96 -8.23 16.33
N SER A 186 12.41 -8.82 15.24
CA SER A 186 12.98 -8.66 13.91
C SER A 186 12.98 -7.18 13.49
N GLU A 187 14.06 -6.78 12.83
CA GLU A 187 14.17 -5.43 12.28
C GLU A 187 13.42 -5.35 10.95
N VAL A 188 12.58 -4.32 10.82
CA VAL A 188 11.84 -4.06 9.60
C VAL A 188 11.92 -2.58 9.25
N PHE A 189 12.01 -2.29 7.96
CA PHE A 189 12.09 -0.93 7.44
C PHE A 189 10.96 -0.71 6.45
N LEU A 190 10.30 0.43 6.56
CA LEU A 190 9.32 0.94 5.60
C LEU A 190 9.82 2.30 5.11
N PHE A 191 10.05 2.41 3.84
CA PHE A 191 10.43 3.67 3.22
C PHE A 191 9.30 4.16 2.32
N ILE A 192 8.82 5.38 2.56
CA ILE A 192 7.76 6.03 1.80
C ILE A 192 8.43 6.89 0.73
N GLY A 193 8.27 6.53 -0.54
CA GLY A 193 8.76 7.33 -1.65
C GLY A 193 7.85 8.52 -1.97
N PRO A 194 8.30 9.46 -2.80
CA PRO A 194 7.48 10.57 -3.25
C PRO A 194 6.30 10.09 -4.10
N PRO A 195 5.18 10.84 -4.11
CA PRO A 195 4.07 10.56 -5.02
C PRO A 195 4.53 10.69 -6.48
N MET A 196 4.16 9.70 -7.29
CA MET A 196 4.54 9.62 -8.70
C MET A 196 3.30 9.66 -9.58
N HIS A 197 3.30 10.54 -10.59
CA HIS A 197 2.32 10.56 -11.66
C HIS A 197 2.86 9.95 -12.95
N ALA A 198 1.98 9.47 -13.80
CA ALA A 198 2.37 9.11 -15.16
C ALA A 198 2.74 10.39 -15.93
N ARG A 199 3.80 10.31 -16.74
CA ARG A 199 4.21 11.38 -17.64
C ARG A 199 3.25 11.47 -18.84
N GLU A 200 3.22 12.58 -19.52
CA GLU A 200 2.41 12.75 -20.72
C GLU A 200 2.76 11.67 -21.76
N GLY A 201 1.77 10.92 -22.23
CA GLY A 201 1.95 9.81 -23.15
C GLY A 201 2.58 8.55 -22.57
N GLU A 202 2.90 8.49 -21.29
CA GLU A 202 3.48 7.32 -20.66
C GLU A 202 2.47 6.19 -20.51
N GLY A 203 2.82 5.00 -21.01
CA GLY A 203 2.00 3.80 -20.85
C GLY A 203 2.09 3.21 -19.44
N ALA A 204 1.07 2.44 -19.06
CA ALA A 204 0.99 1.85 -17.72
C ALA A 204 2.16 0.91 -17.37
N GLU A 205 2.74 0.23 -18.37
CA GLU A 205 3.90 -0.64 -18.15
C GLU A 205 5.14 0.17 -17.82
N ALA A 206 5.46 1.19 -18.63
CA ALA A 206 6.62 2.07 -18.41
C ALA A 206 6.50 2.82 -17.09
N PHE A 207 5.31 3.32 -16.75
CA PHE A 207 5.08 3.95 -15.45
C PHE A 207 5.31 2.98 -14.29
N MET A 208 4.81 1.73 -14.38
CA MET A 208 5.05 0.74 -13.33
C MET A 208 6.53 0.37 -13.22
N GLU A 209 7.27 0.28 -14.32
CA GLU A 209 8.73 0.07 -14.29
C GLU A 209 9.45 1.17 -13.53
N ARG A 210 9.06 2.43 -13.71
CA ARG A 210 9.59 3.57 -12.96
C ARG A 210 9.29 3.47 -11.46
N VAL A 211 8.07 3.04 -11.09
CA VAL A 211 7.68 2.79 -9.70
C VAL A 211 8.51 1.66 -9.08
N VAL A 212 8.72 0.56 -9.81
CA VAL A 212 9.57 -0.57 -9.36
C VAL A 212 11.02 -0.13 -9.18
N HIS A 213 11.53 0.69 -10.10
CA HIS A 213 12.89 1.24 -9.99
C HIS A 213 13.05 2.08 -8.72
N ALA A 214 12.09 2.95 -8.42
CA ALA A 214 12.08 3.74 -7.18
C ALA A 214 12.08 2.85 -5.93
N ILE A 215 11.26 1.78 -5.90
CA ILE A 215 11.25 0.82 -4.78
C ILE A 215 12.61 0.12 -4.63
N LYS A 216 13.23 -0.31 -5.73
CA LYS A 216 14.56 -0.95 -5.70
C LYS A 216 15.63 -0.02 -5.16
N LEU A 217 15.67 1.23 -5.61
CA LEU A 217 16.60 2.23 -5.10
C LEU A 217 16.44 2.45 -3.60
N MET A 218 15.19 2.55 -3.09
CA MET A 218 14.93 2.66 -1.66
C MET A 218 15.40 1.45 -0.86
N LEU A 219 15.31 0.23 -1.41
CA LEU A 219 15.80 -0.99 -0.75
C LEU A 219 17.33 -1.07 -0.73
N GLU A 220 18.00 -0.57 -1.76
CA GLU A 220 19.47 -0.52 -1.85
C GLU A 220 20.05 0.47 -0.84
N GLN A 221 19.35 1.56 -0.59
CA GLN A 221 19.74 2.60 0.36
C GLN A 221 19.50 2.20 1.82
N ARG A 222 19.68 0.96 2.24
CA ARG A 222 19.45 0.38 3.58
C ARG A 222 19.87 1.23 4.79
N THR A 223 20.52 2.35 4.57
CA THR A 223 20.80 3.40 5.54
C THR A 223 19.92 4.62 5.23
N PRO A 224 19.39 5.32 6.27
CA PRO A 224 18.81 6.62 6.08
C PRO A 224 19.92 7.53 5.56
N HIS A 225 20.06 7.66 4.24
CA HIS A 225 20.76 8.80 3.70
C HIS A 225 19.79 9.98 3.90
N PRO A 226 20.14 10.98 4.71
CA PRO A 226 19.55 12.28 4.52
C PRO A 226 19.73 12.59 3.02
N LEU A 227 18.78 13.35 2.43
CA LEU A 227 18.94 14.00 1.12
C LEU A 227 20.42 14.08 0.77
N ASN A 228 20.83 13.70 -0.43
CA ASN A 228 22.24 13.77 -0.84
C ASN A 228 22.90 14.97 -0.18
N ALA A 229 24.17 14.92 0.17
CA ALA A 229 24.85 15.98 0.94
C ALA A 229 24.65 17.40 0.36
N ASP A 230 24.14 17.51 -0.86
CA ASP A 230 23.73 18.72 -1.59
C ASP A 230 22.23 19.07 -1.46
N GLY A 231 21.43 18.27 -0.73
CA GLY A 231 19.99 18.47 -0.55
C GLY A 231 19.13 18.01 -1.72
N SER A 232 19.70 17.33 -2.73
CA SER A 232 18.94 16.79 -3.85
C SER A 232 18.25 15.47 -3.50
N SER A 233 17.06 15.23 -4.11
CA SER A 233 16.36 13.96 -4.00
C SER A 233 17.09 12.88 -4.81
N PRO A 234 17.24 11.66 -4.28
CA PRO A 234 17.75 10.54 -5.04
C PRO A 234 16.81 10.10 -6.21
N PHE A 235 15.64 10.72 -6.32
CA PHE A 235 14.62 10.40 -7.34
C PHE A 235 14.70 11.27 -8.60
N GLY A 236 15.67 12.20 -8.69
CA GLY A 236 15.88 13.09 -9.81
C GLY A 236 15.04 14.38 -9.75
N GLU A 237 15.60 15.47 -10.30
CA GLU A 237 15.00 16.82 -10.22
C GLU A 237 13.65 16.96 -10.94
N GLU A 238 13.35 16.12 -11.92
CA GLU A 238 12.10 16.16 -12.68
C GLU A 238 10.88 15.68 -11.86
N ASP A 239 11.05 14.69 -11.00
CA ASP A 239 9.95 14.16 -10.17
C ASP A 239 9.64 15.10 -8.97
N ASP A 240 10.63 15.87 -8.48
CA ASP A 240 10.47 16.85 -7.40
C ASP A 240 9.75 18.14 -7.86
N ALA A 241 9.86 18.51 -9.12
CA ALA A 241 9.21 19.72 -9.65
C ALA A 241 7.68 19.56 -9.78
N GLU A 242 7.21 18.38 -10.17
CA GLU A 242 5.77 18.07 -10.23
C GLU A 242 5.13 17.95 -8.85
N ALA A 243 5.84 17.41 -7.87
CA ALA A 243 5.32 17.27 -6.50
C ALA A 243 5.15 18.62 -5.76
N ARG A 244 5.88 19.68 -6.18
CA ARG A 244 5.79 21.02 -5.59
C ARG A 244 4.79 21.94 -6.27
N SER A 245 4.28 21.57 -7.44
CA SER A 245 3.35 22.40 -8.24
C SER A 245 1.89 21.91 -8.20
N ALA A 246 1.60 20.82 -7.49
CA ALA A 246 0.28 20.25 -7.24
C ALA A 246 -0.14 20.47 -5.79
#